data_a78862e161e9bafb0340a3729fb374e5
#
_entry.id   a78862e161e9bafb0340a3729fb374e5
#
_cell.length_a   1.000
_cell.length_b   1.000
_cell.length_c   1.000
_cell.angle_alpha   90.00
_cell.angle_beta   90.00
_cell.angle_gamma   90.00
#
_symmetry.space_group_name_H-M   'P 1'
#
loop_
_entity.id
_entity.type
_entity.pdbx_description
1 polymer ?
#
loop_
_entity_poly.entity_id
_entity_poly.type
_entity_poly.pdbx_seq_one_letter_code
_entity_poly.pdbx_strand_id
1 'polypeptide(L)'
;ISADAQLHTQFDNRLQQVENIADTLQYNMYNLMQADAPMDTLAMLSEIRSNLSMFKTSFDPAYINIFLPDEHMASSESLYFFPMSKLSDFQIPKEVLENPGTSSVWFYQDLLSVPFLVNNSYHITNSVSCCRVLKHPDTDSIKYAYIIYLDASEFSSILQEIFQDNQITSYILTDNGKIVASNNPSLLSASLDEEKLDFLYNKGDSLKKRAHTNYHTTTLRNGWLQVTEIPDSYIMQNTHILIKSILLTILISLPLTILVVVLISKNLTRRIKTLSRAMETLQLDASDTNMKALVPQDRAPETFDEIDKLGITFEKM
;
A
#
# COMPACT_ATOMS: atom_id res chain seq x y z
N ILE A 1 -2.97 -8.17 -0.92
CA ILE A 1 -4.05 -7.33 -0.33
C ILE A 1 -3.47 -6.30 0.65
N SER A 2 -2.62 -6.70 1.61
CA SER A 2 -2.01 -5.74 2.57
C SER A 2 -1.11 -4.71 1.88
N ALA A 3 -0.25 -5.15 0.96
CA ALA A 3 0.63 -4.28 0.18
C ALA A 3 -0.17 -3.31 -0.71
N ASP A 4 -1.21 -3.78 -1.41
CA ASP A 4 -2.06 -2.92 -2.22
C ASP A 4 -2.79 -1.86 -1.41
N ALA A 5 -3.31 -2.23 -0.22
CA ALA A 5 -3.97 -1.27 0.67
C ALA A 5 -2.98 -0.21 1.20
N GLN A 6 -1.75 -0.60 1.50
CA GLN A 6 -0.69 0.33 1.91
C GLN A 6 -0.34 1.30 0.77
N LEU A 7 -0.17 0.78 -0.46
CA LEU A 7 0.07 1.60 -1.64
C LEU A 7 -1.05 2.60 -1.90
N HIS A 8 -2.29 2.11 -1.90
CA HIS A 8 -3.46 2.96 -2.09
C HIS A 8 -3.46 4.12 -1.09
N THR A 9 -3.22 3.83 0.20
CA THR A 9 -3.16 4.85 1.23
C THR A 9 -2.03 5.86 0.99
N GLN A 10 -0.85 5.41 0.57
CA GLN A 10 0.28 6.30 0.28
C GLN A 10 -0.01 7.20 -0.92
N PHE A 11 -0.56 6.64 -2.01
CA PHE A 11 -0.90 7.41 -3.20
C PHE A 11 -2.02 8.41 -2.92
N ASP A 12 -3.10 7.98 -2.28
CA ASP A 12 -4.20 8.87 -1.92
C ASP A 12 -3.77 9.99 -0.99
N ASN A 13 -2.90 9.71 -0.02
CA ASN A 13 -2.34 10.74 0.84
C ASN A 13 -1.52 11.76 0.03
N ARG A 14 -0.73 11.31 -0.96
CA ARG A 14 0.05 12.19 -1.81
C ARG A 14 -0.84 13.07 -2.69
N LEU A 15 -1.86 12.49 -3.30
CA LEU A 15 -2.84 13.23 -4.09
C LEU A 15 -3.64 14.22 -3.22
N GLN A 16 -4.03 13.82 -2.01
CA GLN A 16 -4.70 14.69 -1.04
C GLN A 16 -3.83 15.90 -0.64
N GLN A 17 -2.55 15.71 -0.43
CA GLN A 17 -1.63 16.80 -0.14
C GLN A 17 -1.62 17.84 -1.26
N VAL A 18 -1.60 17.40 -2.51
CA VAL A 18 -1.66 18.29 -3.69
C VAL A 18 -3.01 19.01 -3.76
N GLU A 19 -4.11 18.34 -3.50
CA GLU A 19 -5.43 18.99 -3.45
C GLU A 19 -5.50 20.04 -2.35
N ASN A 20 -4.92 19.79 -1.18
CA ASN A 20 -4.86 20.78 -0.10
C ASN A 20 -4.03 22.02 -0.50
N ILE A 21 -2.93 21.84 -1.25
CA ILE A 21 -2.17 22.96 -1.83
C ILE A 21 -3.05 23.70 -2.82
N ALA A 22 -3.74 22.98 -3.71
CA ALA A 22 -4.63 23.58 -4.70
C ALA A 22 -5.76 24.39 -4.04
N ASP A 23 -6.37 23.90 -2.97
CA ASP A 23 -7.41 24.62 -2.22
C ASP A 23 -6.86 25.92 -1.58
N THR A 24 -5.67 25.84 -0.99
CA THR A 24 -5.01 27.02 -0.41
C THR A 24 -4.67 28.05 -1.48
N LEU A 25 -4.15 27.61 -2.63
CA LEU A 25 -3.88 28.48 -3.75
C LEU A 25 -5.16 29.13 -4.30
N GLN A 26 -6.24 28.39 -4.39
CA GLN A 26 -7.52 28.92 -4.85
C GLN A 26 -8.01 30.05 -3.93
N TYR A 27 -7.92 29.86 -2.62
CA TYR A 27 -8.28 30.89 -1.65
C TYR A 27 -7.40 32.14 -1.79
N ASN A 28 -6.09 31.95 -1.90
CA ASN A 28 -5.13 33.05 -2.07
C ASN A 28 -5.36 33.80 -3.39
N MET A 29 -5.62 33.07 -4.49
CA MET A 29 -5.92 33.67 -5.79
C MET A 29 -7.23 34.45 -5.77
N TYR A 30 -8.25 33.94 -5.10
CA TYR A 30 -9.51 34.64 -4.93
C TYR A 30 -9.29 35.99 -4.23
N ASN A 31 -8.54 36.03 -3.13
CA ASN A 31 -8.22 37.24 -2.41
C ASN A 31 -7.41 38.23 -3.27
N LEU A 32 -6.39 37.73 -3.99
CA LEU A 32 -5.58 38.55 -4.89
C LEU A 32 -6.43 39.25 -5.96
N MET A 33 -7.41 38.57 -6.50
CA MET A 33 -8.32 39.12 -7.53
C MET A 33 -9.35 40.11 -6.96
N GLN A 34 -9.42 40.28 -5.64
CA GLN A 34 -10.25 41.30 -4.97
C GLN A 34 -9.44 42.51 -4.52
N ALA A 35 -8.13 42.49 -4.72
CA ALA A 35 -7.27 43.60 -4.30
C ALA A 35 -7.45 44.83 -5.22
N ASP A 36 -7.87 45.94 -4.64
CA ASP A 36 -8.17 47.18 -5.36
C ASP A 36 -6.93 48.12 -5.50
N ALA A 37 -5.92 47.90 -4.65
CA ALA A 37 -4.73 48.75 -4.61
C ALA A 37 -3.45 48.00 -5.02
N PRO A 38 -2.52 48.63 -5.78
CA PRO A 38 -1.24 48.01 -6.16
C PRO A 38 -0.37 47.53 -4.97
N MET A 39 -0.44 48.21 -3.84
CA MET A 39 0.29 47.83 -2.62
C MET A 39 -0.28 46.55 -2.03
N ASP A 40 -1.58 46.37 -2.07
CA ASP A 40 -2.24 45.14 -1.58
C ASP A 40 -1.88 43.97 -2.50
N THR A 41 -1.83 44.18 -3.80
CA THR A 41 -1.39 43.17 -4.79
C THR A 41 0.03 42.66 -4.50
N LEU A 42 0.98 43.58 -4.23
CA LEU A 42 2.36 43.20 -3.91
C LEU A 42 2.48 42.44 -2.58
N ALA A 43 1.72 42.85 -1.56
CA ALA A 43 1.66 42.14 -0.27
C ALA A 43 1.11 40.74 -0.44
N MET A 44 0.01 40.56 -1.17
CA MET A 44 -0.60 39.27 -1.44
C MET A 44 0.29 38.33 -2.28
N LEU A 45 0.96 38.86 -3.31
CA LEU A 45 1.94 38.09 -4.09
C LEU A 45 3.09 37.58 -3.20
N SER A 46 3.56 38.44 -2.26
CA SER A 46 4.59 38.06 -1.30
C SER A 46 4.11 36.97 -0.34
N GLU A 47 2.87 37.04 0.13
CA GLU A 47 2.25 36.03 0.96
C GLU A 47 2.11 34.69 0.21
N ILE A 48 1.60 34.74 -1.02
CA ILE A 48 1.49 33.53 -1.88
C ILE A 48 2.86 32.90 -2.08
N ARG A 49 3.90 33.69 -2.35
CA ARG A 49 5.27 33.19 -2.49
C ARG A 49 5.78 32.54 -1.22
N SER A 50 5.49 33.11 -0.05
CA SER A 50 5.84 32.51 1.23
C SER A 50 5.16 31.15 1.41
N ASN A 51 3.86 31.04 1.10
CA ASN A 51 3.10 29.80 1.14
C ASN A 51 3.66 28.75 0.15
N LEU A 52 4.01 29.16 -1.07
CA LEU A 52 4.63 28.28 -2.06
C LEU A 52 5.98 27.73 -1.58
N SER A 53 6.80 28.59 -0.95
CA SER A 53 8.07 28.15 -0.36
C SER A 53 7.86 27.15 0.78
N MET A 54 6.85 27.36 1.61
CA MET A 54 6.46 26.43 2.67
C MET A 54 5.96 25.10 2.09
N PHE A 55 5.12 25.13 1.06
CA PHE A 55 4.65 23.91 0.37
C PHE A 55 5.81 23.12 -0.23
N LYS A 56 6.76 23.81 -0.88
CA LYS A 56 7.96 23.18 -1.43
C LYS A 56 8.78 22.47 -0.35
N THR A 57 8.90 23.04 0.82
CA THR A 57 9.67 22.47 1.93
C THR A 57 8.93 21.33 2.63
N SER A 58 7.59 21.41 2.74
CA SER A 58 6.80 20.46 3.53
C SER A 58 6.25 19.28 2.72
N PHE A 59 5.95 19.51 1.43
CA PHE A 59 5.26 18.53 0.58
C PHE A 59 6.03 18.18 -0.69
N ASP A 60 7.14 18.89 -0.94
CA ASP A 60 8.05 18.68 -2.08
C ASP A 60 7.32 18.45 -3.43
N PRO A 61 6.40 19.35 -3.84
CA PRO A 61 5.92 19.31 -5.21
C PRO A 61 7.11 19.61 -6.13
N ALA A 62 7.21 18.91 -7.25
CA ALA A 62 8.30 19.11 -8.18
C ALA A 62 8.30 20.55 -8.71
N TYR A 63 7.10 21.08 -8.98
CA TYR A 63 6.94 22.44 -9.46
C TYR A 63 5.52 23.01 -9.26
N ILE A 64 5.38 24.33 -9.20
CA ILE A 64 4.08 25.01 -9.16
C ILE A 64 4.15 26.23 -10.08
N ASN A 65 3.20 26.33 -11.01
CA ASN A 65 3.07 27.48 -11.90
C ASN A 65 1.70 28.13 -11.68
N ILE A 66 1.68 29.45 -11.57
CA ILE A 66 0.49 30.26 -11.40
C ILE A 66 0.42 31.26 -12.55
N PHE A 67 -0.71 31.31 -13.22
CA PHE A 67 -0.97 32.18 -14.36
C PHE A 67 -1.95 33.28 -13.94
N LEU A 68 -1.53 34.53 -14.12
CA LEU A 68 -2.28 35.71 -13.72
C LEU A 68 -2.46 36.65 -14.92
N PRO A 69 -3.54 37.48 -14.93
CA PRO A 69 -3.64 38.60 -15.83
C PRO A 69 -2.43 39.57 -15.70
N ASP A 70 -2.05 40.19 -16.81
CA ASP A 70 -0.86 41.02 -16.87
C ASP A 70 -0.90 42.19 -15.86
N GLU A 71 -2.08 42.68 -15.52
CA GLU A 71 -2.32 43.75 -14.54
C GLU A 71 -1.95 43.39 -13.10
N HIS A 72 -1.94 42.10 -12.80
CA HIS A 72 -1.56 41.54 -11.49
C HIS A 72 -0.12 41.02 -11.45
N MET A 73 0.63 41.15 -12.56
CA MET A 73 1.99 40.65 -12.64
C MET A 73 2.98 41.69 -12.09
N ALA A 74 3.86 41.28 -11.17
CA ALA A 74 5.04 42.04 -10.82
C ALA A 74 6.12 41.88 -11.90
N SER A 75 6.70 42.93 -12.39
CA SER A 75 7.60 42.96 -13.56
C SER A 75 8.89 42.14 -13.47
N SER A 76 9.20 41.54 -12.32
CA SER A 76 10.44 40.79 -12.07
C SER A 76 10.21 39.32 -11.64
N GLU A 77 8.98 38.87 -11.64
CA GLU A 77 8.65 37.51 -11.12
C GLU A 77 8.61 36.50 -12.26
N SER A 78 9.47 35.50 -12.21
CA SER A 78 9.51 34.44 -13.23
C SER A 78 9.63 33.02 -12.64
N LEU A 79 9.58 32.91 -11.31
CA LEU A 79 9.76 31.61 -10.66
C LEU A 79 8.45 30.83 -10.55
N TYR A 80 7.40 31.47 -10.05
CA TYR A 80 6.09 30.85 -9.83
C TYR A 80 4.97 31.48 -10.63
N PHE A 81 5.07 32.76 -10.95
CA PHE A 81 4.02 33.54 -11.59
C PHE A 81 4.35 33.82 -13.05
N PHE A 82 3.39 33.54 -13.90
CA PHE A 82 3.48 33.72 -15.34
C PHE A 82 2.31 34.52 -15.85
N PRO A 83 2.51 35.37 -16.89
CA PRO A 83 1.41 36.03 -17.52
C PRO A 83 0.47 35.05 -18.20
N MET A 84 -0.83 35.34 -18.20
CA MET A 84 -1.85 34.51 -18.80
C MET A 84 -1.58 34.17 -20.26
N SER A 85 -0.94 35.08 -21.00
CA SER A 85 -0.53 34.87 -22.40
C SER A 85 0.42 33.69 -22.61
N LYS A 86 1.10 33.24 -21.52
CA LYS A 86 2.01 32.08 -21.56
C LYS A 86 1.34 30.75 -21.25
N LEU A 87 0.07 30.74 -20.87
CA LEU A 87 -0.64 29.51 -20.51
C LEU A 87 -0.63 28.47 -21.66
N SER A 88 -0.70 28.92 -22.90
CA SER A 88 -0.64 28.06 -24.09
C SER A 88 0.70 27.37 -24.30
N ASP A 89 1.79 27.89 -23.72
CA ASP A 89 3.12 27.29 -23.83
C ASP A 89 3.28 26.04 -22.95
N PHE A 90 2.34 25.86 -22.01
CA PHE A 90 2.33 24.74 -21.06
C PHE A 90 1.32 23.67 -21.47
N GLN A 91 1.62 22.76 -22.20
CA GLN A 91 0.88 21.61 -22.76
C GLN A 91 -0.34 21.11 -21.94
N ILE A 92 -1.20 22.03 -21.51
CA ILE A 92 -2.41 21.73 -20.74
C ILE A 92 -3.42 21.09 -21.71
N PRO A 93 -4.05 19.97 -21.34
CA PRO A 93 -5.10 19.36 -22.14
C PRO A 93 -6.23 20.35 -22.45
N LYS A 94 -6.72 20.34 -23.68
CA LYS A 94 -7.80 21.26 -24.10
C LYS A 94 -9.04 21.12 -23.25
N GLU A 95 -9.36 19.88 -22.87
CA GLU A 95 -10.52 19.57 -22.02
C GLU A 95 -10.49 20.32 -20.68
N VAL A 96 -9.26 20.56 -20.12
CA VAL A 96 -9.08 21.33 -18.88
C VAL A 96 -9.36 22.81 -19.11
N LEU A 97 -8.99 23.34 -20.27
CA LEU A 97 -9.19 24.75 -20.61
C LEU A 97 -10.64 25.02 -21.05
N GLU A 98 -11.30 24.07 -21.69
CA GLU A 98 -12.66 24.21 -22.19
C GLU A 98 -13.71 24.02 -21.09
N ASN A 99 -13.43 23.16 -20.09
CA ASN A 99 -14.32 22.86 -18.96
C ASN A 99 -13.74 23.33 -17.63
N PRO A 100 -13.52 24.64 -17.44
CA PRO A 100 -12.98 25.17 -16.21
C PRO A 100 -13.97 24.97 -15.06
N GLY A 101 -13.45 24.62 -13.91
CA GLY A 101 -14.22 24.42 -12.71
C GLY A 101 -13.43 24.70 -11.45
N THR A 102 -14.09 24.63 -10.30
CA THR A 102 -13.44 24.72 -8.99
C THR A 102 -12.76 23.41 -8.58
N SER A 103 -13.04 22.30 -9.29
CA SER A 103 -12.43 21.00 -9.03
C SER A 103 -11.06 20.87 -9.72
N SER A 104 -10.17 20.13 -9.08
CA SER A 104 -8.88 19.80 -9.65
C SER A 104 -9.04 18.82 -10.80
N VAL A 105 -8.34 19.09 -11.89
CA VAL A 105 -8.24 18.18 -13.03
C VAL A 105 -6.84 17.60 -13.06
N TRP A 106 -6.76 16.28 -13.10
CA TRP A 106 -5.50 15.56 -13.12
C TRP A 106 -5.17 15.06 -14.51
N PHE A 107 -3.91 15.21 -14.92
CA PHE A 107 -3.42 14.73 -16.19
C PHE A 107 -1.95 14.32 -16.09
N TYR A 108 -1.52 13.51 -17.03
CA TYR A 108 -0.16 13.01 -17.13
C TYR A 108 0.53 13.60 -18.37
N GLN A 109 1.79 14.00 -18.20
CA GLN A 109 2.62 14.53 -19.28
C GLN A 109 3.95 13.79 -19.34
N ASP A 110 4.30 13.29 -20.53
CA ASP A 110 5.64 12.84 -20.83
C ASP A 110 6.50 14.08 -21.15
N LEU A 111 7.73 14.13 -20.67
CA LEU A 111 8.68 15.17 -21.02
C LEU A 111 8.15 16.59 -20.76
N LEU A 112 7.88 16.90 -19.49
CA LEU A 112 7.58 18.27 -19.13
C LEU A 112 8.81 19.17 -19.37
N SER A 113 8.77 19.95 -20.44
CA SER A 113 9.68 21.06 -20.68
C SER A 113 9.08 22.30 -20.02
N VAL A 114 9.57 22.70 -18.85
CA VAL A 114 9.16 23.97 -18.23
C VAL A 114 9.90 25.10 -18.95
N PRO A 115 9.20 25.96 -19.73
CA PRO A 115 9.85 26.85 -20.71
C PRO A 115 10.73 27.95 -20.11
N PHE A 116 10.72 28.19 -18.81
CA PHE A 116 11.27 29.42 -18.21
C PHE A 116 12.21 29.23 -17.02
N LEU A 117 12.72 28.03 -16.80
CA LEU A 117 13.77 27.86 -15.79
C LEU A 117 15.10 28.39 -16.32
N VAL A 118 15.58 29.46 -15.70
CA VAL A 118 16.77 30.24 -16.07
C VAL A 118 18.07 29.40 -16.09
N ASN A 119 18.05 28.20 -15.48
CA ASN A 119 19.17 27.28 -15.44
C ASN A 119 18.72 25.84 -15.76
N ASN A 120 18.34 25.52 -16.92
CA ASN A 120 18.27 24.22 -17.61
C ASN A 120 18.42 22.90 -16.79
N SER A 121 18.30 22.90 -15.48
CA SER A 121 18.67 21.80 -14.60
C SER A 121 17.49 20.98 -14.02
N TYR A 122 16.26 21.37 -14.32
CA TYR A 122 15.08 20.59 -13.91
C TYR A 122 14.27 20.12 -15.12
N HIS A 123 14.67 18.99 -15.65
CA HIS A 123 13.81 18.21 -16.55
C HIS A 123 13.05 17.20 -15.73
N ILE A 124 11.77 17.45 -15.47
CA ILE A 124 10.86 16.40 -15.03
C ILE A 124 10.51 15.62 -16.28
N THR A 125 11.04 14.40 -16.38
CA THR A 125 10.81 13.54 -17.57
C THR A 125 9.37 13.11 -17.69
N ASN A 126 8.69 12.84 -16.55
CA ASN A 126 7.31 12.41 -16.49
C ASN A 126 6.62 13.10 -15.32
N SER A 127 5.50 13.72 -15.57
CA SER A 127 4.81 14.55 -14.58
C SER A 127 3.35 14.09 -14.37
N VAL A 128 2.97 13.97 -13.12
CA VAL A 128 1.57 13.94 -12.67
C VAL A 128 1.18 15.35 -12.31
N SER A 129 0.23 15.91 -13.04
CA SER A 129 -0.12 17.33 -12.95
C SER A 129 -1.55 17.50 -12.44
N CYS A 130 -1.71 18.40 -11.47
CA CYS A 130 -2.99 18.86 -10.95
C CYS A 130 -3.21 20.31 -11.39
N CYS A 131 -4.27 20.57 -12.14
CA CYS A 131 -4.58 21.89 -12.66
C CYS A 131 -5.94 22.36 -12.20
N ARG A 132 -6.06 23.67 -11.92
CA ARG A 132 -7.34 24.37 -11.82
C ARG A 132 -7.31 25.62 -12.68
N VAL A 133 -8.43 25.83 -13.40
CA VAL A 133 -8.66 26.98 -14.23
C VAL A 133 -9.96 27.64 -13.82
N LEU A 134 -9.92 28.90 -13.42
CA LEU A 134 -11.11 29.67 -13.11
C LEU A 134 -11.39 30.68 -14.21
N LYS A 135 -12.61 30.71 -14.73
CA LYS A 135 -13.08 31.69 -15.69
C LYS A 135 -13.90 32.79 -15.03
N HIS A 136 -13.98 33.92 -15.72
CA HIS A 136 -14.94 34.94 -15.38
C HIS A 136 -16.36 34.48 -15.73
N PRO A 137 -17.34 34.69 -14.84
CA PRO A 137 -18.71 34.23 -15.08
C PRO A 137 -19.34 34.85 -16.35
N ASP A 138 -18.96 36.09 -16.69
CA ASP A 138 -19.62 36.89 -17.70
C ASP A 138 -18.91 36.87 -19.08
N THR A 139 -17.61 36.54 -19.14
CA THR A 139 -16.80 36.75 -20.35
C THR A 139 -16.15 35.47 -20.90
N ASP A 140 -16.32 34.33 -20.24
CA ASP A 140 -15.64 33.06 -20.56
C ASP A 140 -14.10 33.15 -20.62
N SER A 141 -13.54 34.33 -20.29
CA SER A 141 -12.09 34.52 -20.20
C SER A 141 -11.53 33.89 -18.92
N ILE A 142 -10.31 33.37 -18.98
CA ILE A 142 -9.65 32.79 -17.81
C ILE A 142 -9.25 33.90 -16.85
N LYS A 143 -9.74 33.82 -15.61
CA LYS A 143 -9.44 34.74 -14.53
C LYS A 143 -8.07 34.46 -13.91
N TYR A 144 -7.78 33.20 -13.64
CA TYR A 144 -6.48 32.68 -13.23
C TYR A 144 -6.42 31.17 -13.49
N ALA A 145 -5.20 30.64 -13.56
CA ALA A 145 -4.96 29.21 -13.60
C ALA A 145 -3.72 28.86 -12.76
N TYR A 146 -3.65 27.67 -12.25
CA TYR A 146 -2.43 27.14 -11.65
C TYR A 146 -2.28 25.66 -11.91
N ILE A 147 -1.02 25.22 -11.94
CA ILE A 147 -0.64 23.84 -12.17
C ILE A 147 0.36 23.44 -11.10
N ILE A 148 0.10 22.32 -10.44
CA ILE A 148 0.99 21.70 -9.47
C ILE A 148 1.52 20.42 -10.11
N TYR A 149 2.83 20.29 -10.21
CA TYR A 149 3.48 19.15 -10.83
C TYR A 149 4.09 18.25 -9.75
N LEU A 150 3.90 16.94 -9.89
CA LEU A 150 4.61 15.91 -9.17
C LEU A 150 5.50 15.15 -10.13
N ASP A 151 6.67 14.71 -9.67
CA ASP A 151 7.49 13.77 -10.42
C ASP A 151 6.88 12.38 -10.34
N ALA A 152 6.50 11.82 -11.50
CA ALA A 152 5.93 10.47 -11.57
C ALA A 152 6.92 9.38 -11.11
N SER A 153 8.23 9.68 -11.09
CA SER A 153 9.24 8.75 -10.58
C SER A 153 9.08 8.45 -9.08
N GLU A 154 8.50 9.38 -8.29
CA GLU A 154 8.18 9.14 -6.87
C GLU A 154 7.22 7.97 -6.72
N PHE A 155 6.14 7.94 -7.51
CA PHE A 155 5.16 6.86 -7.49
C PHE A 155 5.79 5.52 -7.93
N SER A 156 6.66 5.57 -8.96
CA SER A 156 7.39 4.39 -9.42
C SER A 156 8.34 3.85 -8.34
N SER A 157 9.00 4.72 -7.61
CA SER A 157 9.90 4.35 -6.50
C SER A 157 9.15 3.66 -5.37
N ILE A 158 7.97 4.17 -4.99
CA ILE A 158 7.09 3.55 -3.99
C ILE A 158 6.66 2.15 -4.45
N LEU A 159 6.27 2.00 -5.74
CA LEU A 159 5.89 0.70 -6.30
C LEU A 159 7.06 -0.29 -6.28
N GLN A 160 8.28 0.15 -6.60
CA GLN A 160 9.48 -0.68 -6.59
C GLN A 160 9.89 -1.09 -5.16
N GLU A 161 9.73 -0.22 -4.18
CA GLU A 161 10.02 -0.51 -2.78
C GLU A 161 9.10 -1.59 -2.21
N ILE A 162 7.81 -1.53 -2.53
CA ILE A 162 6.80 -2.47 -2.01
C ILE A 162 6.80 -3.78 -2.79
N PHE A 163 6.91 -3.73 -4.13
CA PHE A 163 6.95 -4.91 -4.99
C PHE A 163 8.37 -5.17 -5.49
N GLN A 164 9.22 -5.71 -4.62
CA GLN A 164 10.59 -6.12 -4.95
C GLN A 164 10.64 -7.39 -5.81
N ASP A 165 9.55 -8.15 -5.85
CA ASP A 165 9.46 -9.37 -6.65
C ASP A 165 9.10 -9.04 -8.10
N ASN A 166 10.03 -9.31 -9.01
CA ASN A 166 9.86 -9.06 -10.45
C ASN A 166 8.73 -9.87 -11.12
N GLN A 167 8.12 -10.82 -10.41
CA GLN A 167 6.99 -11.60 -10.92
C GLN A 167 5.66 -10.89 -10.74
N ILE A 168 5.59 -9.91 -9.83
CA ILE A 168 4.40 -9.08 -9.62
C ILE A 168 4.63 -7.74 -10.34
N THR A 169 3.71 -7.37 -11.20
CA THR A 169 3.74 -6.08 -11.87
C THR A 169 2.66 -5.17 -11.29
N SER A 170 3.06 -4.01 -10.80
CA SER A 170 2.12 -3.00 -10.31
C SER A 170 2.35 -1.66 -10.99
N TYR A 171 1.27 -0.98 -11.35
CA TYR A 171 1.33 0.29 -12.06
C TYR A 171 0.10 1.17 -11.79
N ILE A 172 0.26 2.47 -12.07
CA ILE A 172 -0.82 3.45 -12.06
C ILE A 172 -1.23 3.74 -13.50
N LEU A 173 -2.52 3.68 -13.76
CA LEU A 173 -3.13 3.82 -15.08
C LEU A 173 -4.07 5.02 -15.09
N THR A 174 -3.92 5.91 -16.07
CA THR A 174 -4.85 7.01 -16.31
C THR A 174 -6.15 6.50 -16.98
N ASP A 175 -7.18 7.32 -16.97
CA ASP A 175 -8.46 7.07 -17.64
C ASP A 175 -8.34 6.84 -19.15
N ASN A 176 -7.34 7.46 -19.79
CA ASN A 176 -7.04 7.26 -21.21
C ASN A 176 -6.06 6.09 -21.48
N GLY A 177 -5.79 5.24 -20.50
CA GLY A 177 -5.02 4.01 -20.66
C GLY A 177 -3.51 4.17 -20.63
N LYS A 178 -2.97 5.34 -20.22
CA LYS A 178 -1.54 5.56 -20.14
C LYS A 178 -0.97 5.16 -18.79
N ILE A 179 0.15 4.45 -18.79
CA ILE A 179 0.85 4.04 -17.57
C ILE A 179 1.75 5.17 -17.08
N VAL A 180 1.42 5.70 -15.92
CA VAL A 180 2.07 6.86 -15.28
C VAL A 180 3.28 6.46 -14.44
N ALA A 181 3.13 5.38 -13.69
CA ALA A 181 4.13 4.85 -12.78
C ALA A 181 4.08 3.32 -12.78
N SER A 182 5.22 2.66 -12.61
CA SER A 182 5.28 1.20 -12.54
C SER A 182 6.52 0.74 -11.77
N ASN A 183 6.43 -0.43 -11.09
CA ASN A 183 7.59 -1.13 -10.57
C ASN A 183 8.42 -1.77 -11.70
N ASN A 184 7.86 -1.93 -12.90
CA ASN A 184 8.57 -2.38 -14.10
C ASN A 184 8.83 -1.17 -15.03
N PRO A 185 10.09 -0.68 -15.11
CA PRO A 185 10.42 0.50 -15.93
C PRO A 185 10.07 0.38 -17.41
N SER A 186 9.99 -0.84 -17.94
CA SER A 186 9.68 -1.05 -19.36
C SER A 186 8.23 -0.70 -19.73
N LEU A 187 7.36 -0.56 -18.74
CA LEU A 187 5.95 -0.20 -18.94
C LEU A 187 5.69 1.30 -18.82
N LEU A 188 6.66 2.09 -18.38
CA LEU A 188 6.47 3.53 -18.23
C LEU A 188 6.13 4.17 -19.55
N SER A 189 5.16 5.07 -19.54
CA SER A 189 4.62 5.78 -20.71
C SER A 189 3.98 4.88 -21.78
N ALA A 190 3.89 3.57 -21.55
CA ALA A 190 3.12 2.68 -22.42
C ALA A 190 1.62 2.97 -22.30
N SER A 191 0.91 2.77 -23.41
CA SER A 191 -0.55 2.81 -23.40
C SER A 191 -1.10 1.39 -23.53
N LEU A 192 -2.12 1.10 -22.74
CA LEU A 192 -2.84 -0.16 -22.85
C LEU A 192 -3.78 -0.12 -24.07
N ASP A 193 -4.05 -1.31 -24.62
CA ASP A 193 -5.09 -1.46 -25.64
C ASP A 193 -6.49 -1.21 -25.03
N GLU A 194 -7.40 -0.80 -25.88
CA GLU A 194 -8.78 -0.46 -25.48
C GLU A 194 -9.51 -1.63 -24.80
N GLU A 195 -9.27 -2.86 -25.28
CA GLU A 195 -9.86 -4.06 -24.70
C GLU A 195 -9.39 -4.35 -23.27
N LYS A 196 -8.09 -4.16 -22.99
CA LYS A 196 -7.53 -4.33 -21.64
C LYS A 196 -7.97 -3.19 -20.72
N LEU A 197 -8.04 -1.98 -21.26
CA LEU A 197 -8.50 -0.80 -20.54
C LEU A 197 -9.96 -1.00 -20.09
N ASP A 198 -10.85 -1.37 -20.99
CA ASP A 198 -12.25 -1.64 -20.69
C ASP A 198 -12.42 -2.77 -19.66
N PHE A 199 -11.63 -3.83 -19.78
CA PHE A 199 -11.59 -4.91 -18.81
C PHE A 199 -11.20 -4.41 -17.40
N LEU A 200 -10.24 -3.49 -17.30
CA LEU A 200 -9.76 -2.97 -16.00
C LEU A 200 -10.75 -1.98 -15.39
N TYR A 201 -11.41 -1.13 -16.18
CA TYR A 201 -12.36 -0.13 -15.68
C TYR A 201 -13.77 -0.67 -15.40
N ASN A 202 -14.22 -1.69 -16.13
CA ASN A 202 -15.62 -2.12 -16.17
C ASN A 202 -16.23 -2.68 -14.85
N LYS A 203 -15.48 -2.83 -13.74
CA LYS A 203 -15.99 -3.40 -12.50
C LYS A 203 -15.59 -2.68 -11.21
N GLY A 204 -15.06 -1.47 -11.28
CA GLY A 204 -14.56 -0.78 -10.08
C GLY A 204 -13.45 -1.56 -9.37
N ASP A 205 -13.26 -1.28 -8.09
CA ASP A 205 -12.27 -1.95 -7.25
C ASP A 205 -12.61 -3.43 -7.12
N SER A 206 -11.81 -4.31 -7.71
CA SER A 206 -12.12 -5.75 -7.71
C SER A 206 -10.93 -6.62 -8.10
N LEU A 207 -11.01 -7.88 -7.64
CA LEU A 207 -10.20 -8.97 -8.14
C LEU A 207 -10.78 -9.46 -9.47
N LYS A 208 -10.01 -9.35 -10.54
CA LYS A 208 -10.37 -9.77 -11.89
C LYS A 208 -9.40 -10.84 -12.36
N LYS A 209 -9.86 -11.76 -13.20
CA LYS A 209 -8.98 -12.76 -13.82
C LYS A 209 -9.15 -12.76 -15.31
N ARG A 210 -8.02 -12.68 -16.04
CA ARG A 210 -7.98 -12.83 -17.48
C ARG A 210 -6.81 -13.75 -17.85
N ALA A 211 -7.11 -14.80 -18.60
CA ALA A 211 -6.14 -15.85 -18.93
C ALA A 211 -5.49 -16.44 -17.66
N HIS A 212 -4.18 -16.33 -17.52
CA HIS A 212 -3.38 -16.86 -16.40
C HIS A 212 -2.88 -15.76 -15.44
N THR A 213 -3.52 -14.60 -15.44
CA THR A 213 -3.14 -13.45 -14.61
C THR A 213 -4.33 -12.98 -13.80
N ASN A 214 -4.10 -12.75 -12.52
CA ASN A 214 -5.05 -12.11 -11.62
C ASN A 214 -4.72 -10.64 -11.51
N TYR A 215 -5.73 -9.81 -11.63
CA TYR A 215 -5.64 -8.35 -11.57
C TYR A 215 -6.35 -7.89 -10.31
N HIS A 216 -5.66 -7.12 -9.50
CA HIS A 216 -6.26 -6.35 -8.43
C HIS A 216 -6.29 -4.90 -8.86
N THR A 217 -7.49 -4.28 -8.88
CA THR A 217 -7.67 -2.89 -9.30
C THR A 217 -8.28 -2.09 -8.16
N THR A 218 -7.73 -0.91 -7.91
CA THR A 218 -8.23 0.03 -6.91
C THR A 218 -8.26 1.42 -7.52
N THR A 219 -9.38 2.14 -7.37
CA THR A 219 -9.52 3.49 -7.90
C THR A 219 -8.88 4.49 -6.94
N LEU A 220 -7.98 5.30 -7.45
CA LEU A 220 -7.35 6.39 -6.71
C LEU A 220 -8.29 7.60 -6.65
N ARG A 221 -8.01 8.49 -5.71
CA ARG A 221 -8.77 9.72 -5.46
C ARG A 221 -8.98 10.60 -6.70
N ASN A 222 -8.03 10.64 -7.60
CA ASN A 222 -8.10 11.39 -8.86
C ASN A 222 -8.81 10.65 -10.01
N GLY A 223 -9.41 9.49 -9.73
CA GLY A 223 -10.11 8.66 -10.72
C GLY A 223 -9.22 7.69 -11.50
N TRP A 224 -7.90 7.74 -11.32
CA TRP A 224 -6.98 6.78 -11.94
C TRP A 224 -7.03 5.43 -11.26
N LEU A 225 -6.53 4.39 -11.94
CA LEU A 225 -6.49 3.04 -11.40
C LEU A 225 -5.08 2.68 -10.94
N GLN A 226 -4.95 2.19 -9.72
CA GLN A 226 -3.85 1.34 -9.32
C GLN A 226 -4.17 -0.09 -9.74
N VAL A 227 -3.28 -0.71 -10.48
CA VAL A 227 -3.43 -2.08 -10.99
C VAL A 227 -2.26 -2.92 -10.54
N THR A 228 -2.54 -4.09 -9.97
CA THR A 228 -1.52 -5.09 -9.61
C THR A 228 -1.82 -6.39 -10.34
N GLU A 229 -0.89 -6.83 -11.17
CA GLU A 229 -0.93 -8.07 -11.97
C GLU A 229 -0.16 -9.17 -11.25
N ILE A 230 -0.83 -10.28 -10.95
CA ILE A 230 -0.25 -11.43 -10.26
C ILE A 230 -0.44 -12.67 -11.15
N PRO A 231 0.62 -13.21 -11.76
CA PRO A 231 0.52 -14.43 -12.54
C PRO A 231 0.08 -15.64 -11.70
N ASP A 232 -0.72 -16.52 -12.29
CA ASP A 232 -1.14 -17.78 -11.62
C ASP A 232 0.08 -18.63 -11.22
N SER A 233 1.16 -18.61 -12.01
CA SER A 233 2.39 -19.34 -11.71
C SER A 233 3.02 -18.91 -10.38
N TYR A 234 2.98 -17.62 -10.07
CA TYR A 234 3.48 -17.07 -8.80
C TYR A 234 2.64 -17.57 -7.61
N ILE A 235 1.31 -17.54 -7.76
CA ILE A 235 0.40 -18.04 -6.72
C ILE A 235 0.60 -19.54 -6.49
N MET A 236 0.72 -20.32 -7.57
CA MET A 236 0.94 -21.76 -7.49
C MET A 236 2.28 -22.11 -6.85
N GLN A 237 3.36 -21.39 -7.20
CA GLN A 237 4.68 -21.63 -6.63
C GLN A 237 4.68 -21.42 -5.12
N ASN A 238 4.09 -20.33 -4.64
CA ASN A 238 3.99 -20.04 -3.22
C ASN A 238 3.07 -21.03 -2.49
N THR A 239 1.98 -21.46 -3.14
CA THR A 239 1.07 -22.49 -2.60
C THR A 239 1.77 -23.85 -2.47
N HIS A 240 2.60 -24.23 -3.44
CA HIS A 240 3.37 -25.47 -3.35
C HIS A 240 4.38 -25.48 -2.20
N ILE A 241 5.02 -24.34 -1.91
CA ILE A 241 5.93 -24.22 -0.76
C ILE A 241 5.15 -24.43 0.55
N LEU A 242 3.98 -23.81 0.69
CA LEU A 242 3.13 -23.97 1.86
C LEU A 242 2.64 -25.41 2.02
N ILE A 243 2.18 -26.05 0.94
CA ILE A 243 1.73 -27.45 0.96
C ILE A 243 2.88 -28.37 1.38
N LYS A 244 4.09 -28.20 0.83
CA LYS A 244 5.27 -28.98 1.23
C LYS A 244 5.62 -28.78 2.70
N SER A 245 5.54 -27.58 3.21
CA SER A 245 5.79 -27.27 4.63
C SER A 245 4.77 -27.95 5.55
N ILE A 246 3.48 -27.89 5.20
CA ILE A 246 2.41 -28.56 5.94
C ILE A 246 2.59 -30.07 5.92
N LEU A 247 2.88 -30.67 4.75
CA LEU A 247 3.13 -32.10 4.62
C LEU A 247 4.32 -32.56 5.46
N LEU A 248 5.42 -31.78 5.46
CA LEU A 248 6.60 -32.08 6.26
C LEU A 248 6.28 -32.03 7.77
N THR A 249 5.51 -31.05 8.20
CA THR A 249 5.07 -30.92 9.60
C THR A 249 4.22 -32.12 10.02
N ILE A 250 3.27 -32.55 9.20
CA ILE A 250 2.44 -33.76 9.45
C ILE A 250 3.31 -35.00 9.50
N LEU A 251 4.25 -35.15 8.55
CA LEU A 251 5.15 -36.32 8.46
C LEU A 251 6.01 -36.48 9.71
N ILE A 252 6.41 -35.39 10.34
CA ILE A 252 7.24 -35.39 11.57
C ILE A 252 6.36 -35.55 12.81
N SER A 253 5.22 -34.84 12.90
CA SER A 253 4.39 -34.79 14.10
C SER A 253 3.65 -36.12 14.35
N LEU A 254 3.18 -36.77 13.29
CA LEU A 254 2.39 -38.00 13.41
C LEU A 254 3.18 -39.16 14.01
N PRO A 255 4.40 -39.52 13.54
CA PRO A 255 5.18 -40.59 14.17
C PRO A 255 5.66 -40.19 15.57
N LEU A 256 5.94 -38.94 15.83
CA LEU A 256 6.32 -38.44 17.16
C LEU A 256 5.15 -38.65 18.16
N THR A 257 3.94 -38.33 17.76
CA THR A 257 2.73 -38.52 18.57
C THR A 257 2.51 -39.99 18.84
N ILE A 258 2.64 -40.86 17.82
CA ILE A 258 2.50 -42.30 17.98
C ILE A 258 3.58 -42.83 18.96
N LEU A 259 4.82 -42.38 18.82
CA LEU A 259 5.90 -42.78 19.71
C LEU A 259 5.59 -42.42 21.17
N VAL A 260 5.14 -41.21 21.43
CA VAL A 260 4.76 -40.74 22.77
C VAL A 260 3.63 -41.59 23.34
N VAL A 261 2.57 -41.82 22.55
CA VAL A 261 1.43 -42.69 22.97
C VAL A 261 1.86 -44.11 23.31
N VAL A 262 2.73 -44.69 22.49
CA VAL A 262 3.26 -46.07 22.74
C VAL A 262 4.12 -46.08 24.01
N LEU A 263 4.95 -45.09 24.24
CA LEU A 263 5.78 -45.01 25.45
C LEU A 263 4.91 -44.89 26.73
N ILE A 264 3.92 -43.98 26.68
CA ILE A 264 2.98 -43.80 27.79
C ILE A 264 2.19 -45.08 28.02
N SER A 265 1.63 -45.70 26.95
CA SER A 265 0.85 -46.93 27.04
C SER A 265 1.67 -48.09 27.62
N LYS A 266 2.91 -48.27 27.16
CA LYS A 266 3.82 -49.31 27.71
C LYS A 266 4.09 -49.08 29.21
N ASN A 267 4.30 -47.84 29.61
CA ASN A 267 4.60 -47.51 30.99
C ASN A 267 3.38 -47.79 31.89
N LEU A 268 2.19 -47.33 31.48
CA LEU A 268 0.94 -47.59 32.19
C LEU A 268 0.61 -49.08 32.26
N THR A 269 0.67 -49.80 31.12
CA THR A 269 0.40 -51.24 31.08
C THR A 269 1.35 -52.03 31.97
N ARG A 270 2.63 -51.65 32.01
CA ARG A 270 3.61 -52.30 32.89
C ARG A 270 3.25 -52.13 34.37
N ARG A 271 2.84 -50.93 34.77
CA ARG A 271 2.41 -50.65 36.15
C ARG A 271 1.14 -51.39 36.53
N ILE A 272 0.10 -51.35 35.65
CA ILE A 272 -1.15 -52.07 35.87
C ILE A 272 -0.89 -53.58 35.99
N LYS A 273 -0.02 -54.14 35.16
CA LYS A 273 0.31 -55.57 35.19
C LYS A 273 1.08 -55.95 36.47
N THR A 274 1.93 -55.10 36.98
CA THR A 274 2.62 -55.28 38.25
C THR A 274 1.63 -55.28 39.42
N LEU A 275 0.70 -54.31 39.42
CA LEU A 275 -0.35 -54.20 40.41
C LEU A 275 -1.29 -55.43 40.41
N SER A 276 -1.72 -55.84 39.20
CA SER A 276 -2.59 -57.05 39.03
C SER A 276 -1.93 -58.31 39.51
N ARG A 277 -0.64 -58.51 39.23
CA ARG A 277 0.14 -59.67 39.73
C ARG A 277 0.28 -59.66 41.25
N ALA A 278 0.51 -58.49 41.83
CA ALA A 278 0.59 -58.37 43.30
C ALA A 278 -0.75 -58.67 43.96
N MET A 279 -1.87 -58.27 43.34
CA MET A 279 -3.20 -58.61 43.83
C MET A 279 -3.49 -60.11 43.68
N GLU A 280 -3.03 -60.77 42.63
CA GLU A 280 -3.19 -62.18 42.40
C GLU A 280 -2.38 -63.04 43.41
N THR A 281 -1.16 -62.59 43.77
CA THR A 281 -0.35 -63.24 44.83
C THR A 281 -0.94 -63.06 46.20
N LEU A 282 -1.58 -61.93 46.49
CA LEU A 282 -2.31 -61.70 47.75
C LEU A 282 -3.56 -62.60 47.89
N GLN A 283 -4.18 -63.01 46.77
CA GLN A 283 -5.35 -63.89 46.79
C GLN A 283 -5.00 -65.37 46.93
N LEU A 284 -3.76 -65.73 46.59
CA LEU A 284 -3.30 -67.13 46.62
C LEU A 284 -2.47 -67.49 47.86
N ASP A 285 -1.86 -66.53 48.57
CA ASP A 285 -1.03 -66.76 49.76
C ASP A 285 -1.46 -65.86 50.92
N ALA A 286 -2.26 -66.40 51.83
CA ALA A 286 -2.61 -65.73 53.08
C ALA A 286 -1.45 -65.76 54.14
N SER A 287 -0.19 -65.95 53.67
CA SER A 287 0.99 -65.94 54.55
C SER A 287 2.18 -65.25 53.86
N ASP A 288 2.44 -64.17 54.48
CA ASP A 288 3.76 -63.46 54.54
C ASP A 288 4.60 -63.19 53.28
N THR A 289 4.96 -61.98 53.18
CA THR A 289 6.14 -61.45 52.53
C THR A 289 6.08 -60.96 51.08
N ASN A 290 6.36 -59.69 51.00
CA ASN A 290 6.77 -58.85 49.85
C ASN A 290 5.77 -57.85 49.24
N MET A 291 5.05 -57.14 50.11
CA MET A 291 4.33 -55.90 49.67
C MET A 291 5.27 -54.74 49.28
N LYS A 292 6.54 -54.79 49.65
CA LYS A 292 7.53 -53.71 49.38
C LYS A 292 7.82 -53.44 47.89
N ALA A 293 7.36 -54.28 47.00
CA ALA A 293 7.58 -54.15 45.55
C ALA A 293 6.50 -53.31 44.83
N LEU A 294 5.44 -52.87 45.51
CA LEU A 294 4.33 -52.14 44.90
C LEU A 294 4.56 -50.61 44.80
N VAL A 295 5.48 -50.12 45.57
CA VAL A 295 5.78 -48.67 45.60
C VAL A 295 7.11 -48.40 44.90
N PRO A 296 7.20 -47.46 43.98
CA PRO A 296 8.47 -47.04 43.39
C PRO A 296 9.36 -46.42 44.45
N GLN A 297 10.47 -47.09 44.83
CA GLN A 297 11.38 -46.62 45.89
C GLN A 297 12.18 -45.37 45.51
N ASP A 298 12.21 -45.00 44.22
CA ASP A 298 13.05 -43.92 43.68
C ASP A 298 12.32 -42.57 43.45
N ARG A 299 11.06 -42.43 43.92
CA ARG A 299 10.26 -41.21 43.71
C ARG A 299 9.88 -40.51 45.01
N ALA A 300 9.95 -39.17 45.00
CA ALA A 300 9.43 -38.39 46.09
C ALA A 300 7.92 -38.53 46.25
N PRO A 301 7.37 -38.55 47.47
CA PRO A 301 5.94 -38.77 47.74
C PRO A 301 5.00 -37.79 47.03
N GLU A 302 5.48 -36.60 46.74
CA GLU A 302 4.75 -35.51 46.05
C GLU A 302 4.50 -35.78 44.56
N THR A 303 5.21 -36.75 43.96
CA THR A 303 5.09 -37.10 42.53
C THR A 303 4.28 -38.37 42.28
N PHE A 304 3.61 -38.93 43.29
CA PHE A 304 2.80 -40.11 43.18
C PHE A 304 1.51 -39.84 42.43
N ASP A 305 1.27 -40.59 41.34
CA ASP A 305 0.00 -40.57 40.62
C ASP A 305 -1.05 -41.46 41.30
N GLU A 306 -2.26 -41.50 40.76
CA GLU A 306 -3.40 -42.27 41.29
C GLU A 306 -3.08 -43.76 41.41
N ILE A 307 -2.26 -44.30 40.53
CA ILE A 307 -1.85 -45.69 40.50
C ILE A 307 -0.82 -45.97 41.62
N ASP A 308 0.11 -45.06 41.84
CA ASP A 308 1.07 -45.14 42.97
C ASP A 308 0.33 -45.07 44.33
N LYS A 309 -0.67 -44.16 44.42
CA LYS A 309 -1.53 -44.04 45.64
C LYS A 309 -2.35 -45.30 45.88
N LEU A 310 -2.86 -45.93 44.84
CA LEU A 310 -3.57 -47.20 44.93
C LEU A 310 -2.62 -48.29 45.47
N GLY A 311 -1.38 -48.36 44.96
CA GLY A 311 -0.34 -49.28 45.48
C GLY A 311 -0.06 -49.14 46.94
N ILE A 312 0.11 -47.87 47.40
CA ILE A 312 0.31 -47.56 48.85
C ILE A 312 -0.88 -47.96 49.70
N THR A 313 -2.09 -47.78 49.18
CA THR A 313 -3.30 -48.17 49.90
C THR A 313 -3.41 -49.70 50.10
N PHE A 314 -3.03 -50.45 49.09
CA PHE A 314 -2.96 -51.91 49.16
C PHE A 314 -1.83 -52.39 50.08
N GLU A 315 -0.69 -51.69 50.15
CA GLU A 315 0.41 -52.02 51.08
C GLU A 315 0.03 -51.84 52.56
N LYS A 316 -0.98 -50.97 52.85
CA LYS A 316 -1.48 -50.70 54.18
C LYS A 316 -2.65 -51.61 54.64
N MET A 317 -3.20 -52.38 53.73
CA MET A 317 -4.27 -53.37 54.03
C MET A 317 -3.69 -54.70 54.41
#